data_ef800c25b08289a3026ee4a17b35ce33
#
_entry.id   ef800c25b08289a3026ee4a17b35ce33
#
_cell.length_a   1.000
_cell.length_b   1.000
_cell.length_c   1.000
_cell.angle_alpha   90.00
_cell.angle_beta   90.00
_cell.angle_gamma   90.00
#
_symmetry.space_group_name_H-M   'P 1'
#
loop_
_entity.id
_entity.type
_entity.pdbx_description
1 polymer ?
#
loop_
_entity_poly.entity_id
_entity_poly.type
_entity_poly.pdbx_seq_one_letter_code
_entity_poly.pdbx_strand_id
1 'polypeptide(L)'
;QKLINQVVLIDYTIIILGGDDMREMKDSGLEWLGNVSSDVKLVPLKYLLKKERMPIKVGPFGSQLSGTDFLKEESDFWVYNQRIVLDENYEAGDAYISSEKYETMIGFHVYEDDILITTRGTIGKISRIPHIHKPGILHPCIIRFRIDDSLYDYRLLKLIFNQSDFVTEQILYKSNATTIEVIYRDTLKNIILPVWDMQTQRKIADFLDTKCSEIDALTADIQTQIDTLEQYKRSIITEAVTRGLNPDVEMKDGGNQYWGSIPTNWHLSDIKYLFEIVKRIAGKEGYDILSVTQKGIKIKDISNNEGQVAESYANYQFVYPGDFVMNHMDLLTGWVDCSKLFGVTSPDYRVFRLRDKNNSLNYYKYIMQTCYMNRIFYSLGQGVSNLGRWRLQTSSFNNFMVPVPPVEVQESIATYLDKKCTEINACIDDKQRQLEVLEEYKKSLICEYVTGKKEVPAI
;
A
#
# COMPACT_ATOMS: atom_id res chain seq x y z
N GLN A 1 -13.80 -20.30 -11.93
CA GLN A 1 -12.70 -20.82 -11.09
C GLN A 1 -11.82 -21.85 -11.84
N LYS A 2 -12.39 -22.90 -12.51
CA LYS A 2 -11.61 -23.86 -13.28
C LYS A 2 -10.92 -23.28 -14.53
N LEU A 3 -11.56 -22.32 -15.23
CA LEU A 3 -10.97 -21.66 -16.40
C LEU A 3 -9.83 -20.69 -16.02
N ILE A 4 -9.96 -19.95 -14.89
CA ILE A 4 -8.95 -19.00 -14.42
C ILE A 4 -7.70 -19.72 -13.93
N ASN A 5 -7.86 -20.83 -13.19
CA ASN A 5 -6.74 -21.69 -12.80
C ASN A 5 -6.07 -22.40 -14.00
N GLN A 6 -6.82 -22.65 -15.08
CA GLN A 6 -6.24 -23.20 -16.31
C GLN A 6 -5.43 -22.16 -17.10
N VAL A 7 -5.85 -20.91 -17.16
CA VAL A 7 -5.11 -19.83 -17.87
C VAL A 7 -3.79 -19.52 -17.17
N VAL A 8 -3.78 -19.38 -15.83
CA VAL A 8 -2.54 -19.16 -15.06
C VAL A 8 -1.62 -20.38 -15.12
N LEU A 9 -2.14 -21.60 -15.07
CA LEU A 9 -1.35 -22.84 -15.21
C LEU A 9 -0.85 -23.05 -16.65
N ILE A 10 -1.60 -22.65 -17.67
CA ILE A 10 -1.19 -22.77 -19.08
C ILE A 10 -0.07 -21.78 -19.40
N ASP A 11 -0.15 -20.53 -18.91
CA ASP A 11 0.96 -19.56 -19.07
C ASP A 11 2.18 -20.00 -18.26
N TYR A 12 2.04 -20.53 -17.05
CA TYR A 12 3.15 -21.09 -16.27
C TYR A 12 3.79 -22.32 -16.98
N THR A 13 2.99 -23.16 -17.63
CA THR A 13 3.48 -24.34 -18.34
C THR A 13 4.11 -23.97 -19.69
N ILE A 14 3.60 -22.96 -20.39
CA ILE A 14 4.19 -22.44 -21.64
C ILE A 14 5.50 -21.69 -21.36
N ILE A 15 5.62 -21.00 -20.21
CA ILE A 15 6.84 -20.31 -19.77
C ILE A 15 7.95 -21.31 -19.41
N ILE A 16 7.60 -22.51 -18.90
CA ILE A 16 8.56 -23.57 -18.56
C ILE A 16 8.94 -24.41 -19.79
N LEU A 17 8.11 -24.43 -20.84
CA LEU A 17 8.32 -25.22 -22.07
C LEU A 17 8.81 -24.42 -23.27
N GLY A 18 9.15 -23.13 -23.13
CA GLY A 18 9.83 -22.32 -24.12
C GLY A 18 11.23 -22.87 -24.34
N GLY A 19 11.49 -23.41 -25.53
CA GLY A 19 12.62 -24.24 -25.91
C GLY A 19 14.00 -23.70 -25.47
N ASP A 20 14.80 -24.62 -24.98
CA ASP A 20 16.22 -24.47 -24.65
C ASP A 20 17.08 -24.15 -25.88
N ASP A 21 17.08 -22.91 -26.35
CA ASP A 21 18.27 -22.35 -26.97
C ASP A 21 19.10 -21.73 -25.82
N MET A 22 19.85 -22.60 -25.14
CA MET A 22 20.66 -22.18 -23.99
C MET A 22 21.85 -21.39 -24.52
N ARG A 23 21.78 -20.05 -24.33
CA ARG A 23 22.96 -19.19 -24.50
C ARG A 23 24.09 -19.71 -23.63
N GLU A 24 25.33 -19.56 -24.13
CA GLU A 24 26.49 -19.82 -23.31
C GLU A 24 26.51 -18.89 -22.11
N MET A 25 26.60 -19.46 -20.93
CA MET A 25 26.57 -18.73 -19.66
C MET A 25 27.97 -18.64 -19.06
N LYS A 26 28.27 -17.49 -18.43
CA LYS A 26 29.52 -17.29 -17.68
C LYS A 26 29.20 -16.82 -16.26
N ASP A 27 30.11 -17.10 -15.35
CA ASP A 27 30.08 -16.51 -14.02
C ASP A 27 30.23 -14.98 -14.13
N SER A 28 29.32 -14.25 -13.54
CA SER A 28 29.34 -12.78 -13.50
C SER A 28 30.48 -12.21 -12.65
N GLY A 29 31.07 -13.02 -11.77
CA GLY A 29 32.00 -12.58 -10.74
C GLY A 29 31.30 -11.78 -9.61
N LEU A 30 29.96 -11.78 -9.59
CA LEU A 30 29.13 -11.10 -8.59
C LEU A 30 28.23 -12.15 -7.90
N GLU A 31 28.52 -12.44 -6.63
CA GLU A 31 27.85 -13.52 -5.89
C GLU A 31 26.31 -13.35 -5.87
N TRP A 32 25.83 -12.12 -5.73
CA TRP A 32 24.40 -11.80 -5.71
C TRP A 32 23.71 -11.99 -7.07
N LEU A 33 24.46 -11.96 -8.19
CA LEU A 33 23.91 -12.05 -9.55
C LEU A 33 24.02 -13.47 -10.15
N GLY A 34 25.06 -14.21 -9.76
CA GLY A 34 25.35 -15.53 -10.30
C GLY A 34 25.75 -15.51 -11.77
N ASN A 35 25.29 -16.49 -12.55
CA ASN A 35 25.61 -16.59 -13.96
C ASN A 35 24.84 -15.60 -14.84
N VAL A 36 25.49 -15.11 -15.90
CA VAL A 36 24.90 -14.23 -16.92
C VAL A 36 25.30 -14.76 -18.32
N SER A 37 24.64 -14.30 -19.37
CA SER A 37 25.04 -14.65 -20.74
C SER A 37 26.50 -14.26 -21.02
N SER A 38 27.23 -15.11 -21.78
CA SER A 38 28.60 -14.80 -22.20
C SER A 38 28.70 -13.53 -23.06
N ASP A 39 27.60 -13.15 -23.73
CA ASP A 39 27.54 -11.98 -24.62
C ASP A 39 27.35 -10.66 -23.83
N VAL A 40 26.82 -10.71 -22.62
CA VAL A 40 26.59 -9.50 -21.84
C VAL A 40 27.87 -8.99 -21.20
N LYS A 41 28.06 -7.68 -21.24
CA LYS A 41 29.14 -6.99 -20.51
C LYS A 41 28.57 -6.36 -19.25
N LEU A 42 29.25 -6.58 -18.15
CA LEU A 42 28.89 -5.94 -16.86
C LEU A 42 29.77 -4.71 -16.70
N VAL A 43 29.14 -3.52 -16.73
CA VAL A 43 29.86 -2.24 -16.80
C VAL A 43 29.36 -1.30 -15.70
N PRO A 44 30.25 -0.71 -14.87
CA PRO A 44 29.87 0.35 -13.95
C PRO A 44 29.27 1.55 -14.66
N LEU A 45 28.19 2.14 -14.07
CA LEU A 45 27.46 3.27 -14.64
C LEU A 45 28.38 4.43 -15.06
N LYS A 46 29.47 4.68 -14.34
CA LYS A 46 30.44 5.74 -14.67
C LYS A 46 30.98 5.68 -16.09
N TYR A 47 31.03 4.49 -16.71
CA TYR A 47 31.53 4.31 -18.09
C TYR A 47 30.43 4.49 -19.14
N LEU A 48 29.16 4.59 -18.69
CA LEU A 48 27.98 4.81 -19.54
C LEU A 48 27.52 6.27 -19.50
N LEU A 49 28.20 7.11 -18.72
CA LEU A 49 27.86 8.52 -18.59
C LEU A 49 28.32 9.33 -19.80
N LYS A 50 27.56 10.36 -20.12
CA LYS A 50 27.91 11.35 -21.14
C LYS A 50 29.29 11.96 -20.86
N LYS A 51 30.14 12.07 -21.88
CA LYS A 51 31.49 12.64 -21.75
C LYS A 51 31.43 14.15 -21.64
N GLU A 52 31.16 14.64 -20.44
CA GLU A 52 31.12 16.06 -20.10
C GLU A 52 31.78 16.31 -18.74
N ARG A 53 32.03 17.59 -18.40
CA ARG A 53 32.78 17.97 -17.19
C ARG A 53 32.14 17.48 -15.89
N MET A 54 30.80 17.44 -15.79
CA MET A 54 30.05 17.02 -14.60
C MET A 54 28.80 16.22 -14.98
N PRO A 55 28.96 14.96 -15.42
CA PRO A 55 27.81 14.14 -15.82
C PRO A 55 26.96 13.66 -14.64
N ILE A 56 27.45 13.81 -13.41
CA ILE A 56 26.69 13.53 -12.17
C ILE A 56 26.78 14.77 -11.25
N LYS A 57 25.63 15.26 -10.80
CA LYS A 57 25.50 16.38 -9.87
C LYS A 57 24.57 16.00 -8.72
N VAL A 58 25.07 16.09 -7.51
CA VAL A 58 24.28 15.97 -6.27
C VAL A 58 23.54 17.27 -6.04
N GLY A 59 22.31 17.20 -5.54
CA GLY A 59 21.55 18.37 -5.13
C GLY A 59 22.27 19.23 -4.08
N PRO A 60 21.84 20.47 -3.87
CA PRO A 60 22.51 21.42 -2.96
C PRO A 60 22.48 20.92 -1.52
N PHE A 61 23.50 21.30 -0.73
CA PHE A 61 23.46 21.08 0.72
C PHE A 61 22.52 22.06 1.41
N GLY A 62 22.05 21.72 2.63
CA GLY A 62 21.12 22.55 3.39
C GLY A 62 21.57 24.00 3.64
N SER A 63 22.87 24.26 3.63
CA SER A 63 23.43 25.62 3.70
C SER A 63 23.26 26.44 2.40
N GLN A 64 23.07 25.77 1.27
CA GLN A 64 22.88 26.38 -0.05
C GLN A 64 21.41 26.60 -0.40
N LEU A 65 20.54 25.68 0.07
CA LEU A 65 19.09 25.73 -0.10
C LEU A 65 18.44 25.36 1.24
N SER A 66 17.94 26.38 1.94
CA SER A 66 17.33 26.28 3.27
C SER A 66 15.79 26.30 3.17
N GLY A 67 15.09 25.94 4.24
CA GLY A 67 13.63 26.00 4.28
C GLY A 67 13.05 27.40 4.03
N THR A 68 13.82 28.45 4.28
CA THR A 68 13.43 29.86 4.05
C THR A 68 13.52 30.28 2.57
N ASP A 69 14.22 29.52 1.74
CA ASP A 69 14.33 29.79 0.31
C ASP A 69 13.11 29.31 -0.48
N PHE A 70 12.27 28.43 0.14
CA PHE A 70 11.06 27.92 -0.50
C PHE A 70 9.91 28.91 -0.41
N LEU A 71 9.27 29.16 -1.54
CA LEU A 71 8.10 30.03 -1.61
C LEU A 71 6.85 29.25 -1.23
N LYS A 72 5.89 29.94 -0.59
CA LYS A 72 4.55 29.39 -0.28
C LYS A 72 3.60 29.45 -1.47
N GLU A 73 3.88 30.35 -2.40
CA GLU A 73 3.08 30.57 -3.61
C GLU A 73 3.79 29.97 -4.81
N GLU A 74 3.02 29.61 -5.82
CA GLU A 74 3.53 29.07 -7.07
C GLU A 74 4.44 30.09 -7.78
N SER A 75 5.53 29.60 -8.37
CA SER A 75 6.52 30.36 -9.12
C SER A 75 6.89 29.61 -10.40
N ASP A 76 7.45 30.32 -11.37
CA ASP A 76 7.98 29.73 -12.60
C ASP A 76 9.24 28.89 -12.38
N PHE A 77 9.88 28.99 -11.21
CA PHE A 77 11.11 28.28 -10.88
C PHE A 77 10.87 27.18 -9.86
N TRP A 78 11.06 25.93 -10.29
CA TRP A 78 10.74 24.75 -9.52
C TRP A 78 11.95 24.21 -8.74
N VAL A 79 11.66 23.45 -7.66
CA VAL A 79 12.62 22.58 -7.02
C VAL A 79 12.23 21.14 -7.33
N TYR A 80 13.01 20.48 -8.16
CA TYR A 80 12.79 19.10 -8.59
C TYR A 80 13.07 18.15 -7.45
N ASN A 81 12.00 17.73 -6.78
CA ASN A 81 12.05 16.88 -5.61
C ASN A 81 11.69 15.42 -5.92
N GLN A 82 11.63 14.60 -4.88
CA GLN A 82 11.33 13.18 -4.99
C GLN A 82 9.95 12.90 -5.61
N ARG A 83 8.95 13.72 -5.29
CA ARG A 83 7.59 13.53 -5.79
C ARG A 83 7.54 13.64 -7.31
N ILE A 84 8.17 14.66 -7.87
CA ILE A 84 8.24 14.84 -9.34
C ILE A 84 8.87 13.61 -10.00
N VAL A 85 9.94 13.06 -9.40
CA VAL A 85 10.62 11.86 -9.93
C VAL A 85 9.72 10.62 -9.88
N LEU A 86 8.99 10.43 -8.78
CA LEU A 86 8.14 9.25 -8.57
C LEU A 86 6.87 9.30 -9.41
N ASP A 87 6.23 10.46 -9.48
CA ASP A 87 4.98 10.65 -10.19
C ASP A 87 5.19 10.91 -11.70
N GLU A 88 6.44 11.21 -12.11
CA GLU A 88 6.81 11.65 -13.47
C GLU A 88 5.91 12.80 -13.96
N ASN A 89 5.45 13.63 -13.02
CA ASN A 89 4.58 14.76 -13.31
C ASN A 89 5.40 16.03 -13.46
N TYR A 90 5.54 16.47 -14.69
CA TYR A 90 6.26 17.68 -15.07
C TYR A 90 5.32 18.86 -15.41
N GLU A 91 4.04 18.73 -15.12
CA GLU A 91 3.03 19.77 -15.35
C GLU A 91 2.65 20.53 -14.08
N ALA A 92 2.83 19.91 -12.91
CA ALA A 92 2.49 20.48 -11.60
C ALA A 92 3.64 20.34 -10.62
N GLY A 93 4.21 21.47 -10.20
CA GLY A 93 5.21 21.54 -9.12
C GLY A 93 4.53 21.64 -7.75
N ASP A 94 5.30 21.34 -6.70
CA ASP A 94 4.88 21.49 -5.29
C ASP A 94 5.93 22.18 -4.42
N ALA A 95 7.05 22.60 -5.01
CA ALA A 95 8.12 23.30 -4.35
C ALA A 95 8.73 24.34 -5.29
N TYR A 96 8.81 25.58 -4.83
CA TYR A 96 9.15 26.75 -5.65
C TYR A 96 10.21 27.60 -5.00
N ILE A 97 11.00 28.35 -5.83
CA ILE A 97 12.00 29.33 -5.40
C ILE A 97 11.84 30.63 -6.18
N SER A 98 12.48 31.69 -5.70
CA SER A 98 12.53 32.98 -6.42
C SER A 98 13.47 32.93 -7.63
N SER A 99 13.28 33.85 -8.59
CA SER A 99 14.20 33.99 -9.72
C SER A 99 15.62 34.35 -9.29
N GLU A 100 15.77 35.20 -8.26
CA GLU A 100 17.06 35.52 -7.70
C GLU A 100 17.79 34.29 -7.16
N LYS A 101 17.04 33.40 -6.42
CA LYS A 101 17.61 32.17 -5.91
C LYS A 101 18.01 31.25 -7.06
N TYR A 102 17.16 31.10 -8.07
CA TYR A 102 17.46 30.33 -9.26
C TYR A 102 18.76 30.77 -9.92
N GLU A 103 18.95 32.08 -10.17
CA GLU A 103 20.16 32.65 -10.78
C GLU A 103 21.42 32.34 -9.95
N THR A 104 21.35 32.35 -8.62
CA THR A 104 22.49 32.00 -7.76
C THR A 104 22.84 30.51 -7.76
N MET A 105 21.94 29.65 -8.24
CA MET A 105 22.04 28.20 -8.16
C MET A 105 22.36 27.52 -9.51
N ILE A 106 23.04 28.22 -10.44
CA ILE A 106 23.36 27.76 -11.82
C ILE A 106 23.92 26.33 -11.86
N GLY A 107 24.78 25.99 -10.89
CA GLY A 107 25.36 24.64 -10.82
C GLY A 107 24.38 23.52 -10.51
N PHE A 108 23.14 23.83 -10.14
CA PHE A 108 22.09 22.86 -9.78
C PHE A 108 20.89 22.93 -10.72
N HIS A 109 20.94 23.71 -11.78
CA HIS A 109 19.87 23.78 -12.77
C HIS A 109 19.60 22.41 -13.38
N VAL A 110 18.34 22.18 -13.67
CA VAL A 110 17.83 20.97 -14.34
C VAL A 110 17.58 21.31 -15.80
N TYR A 111 17.95 20.42 -16.68
CA TYR A 111 17.83 20.59 -18.13
C TYR A 111 17.15 19.37 -18.76
N GLU A 112 16.68 19.53 -19.98
CA GLU A 112 16.21 18.44 -20.83
C GLU A 112 17.21 17.29 -20.84
N ASP A 113 16.73 16.06 -20.87
CA ASP A 113 17.50 14.81 -20.84
C ASP A 113 18.30 14.54 -19.55
N ASP A 114 18.24 15.41 -18.55
CA ASP A 114 18.74 15.07 -17.24
C ASP A 114 17.95 13.88 -16.66
N ILE A 115 18.68 12.91 -16.13
CA ILE A 115 18.07 11.81 -15.38
C ILE A 115 18.20 12.14 -13.90
N LEU A 116 17.08 12.23 -13.23
CA LEU A 116 16.98 12.46 -11.79
C LEU A 116 16.82 11.13 -11.06
N ILE A 117 17.53 10.94 -9.94
CA ILE A 117 17.39 9.77 -9.07
C ILE A 117 17.09 10.20 -7.65
N THR A 118 16.13 9.50 -7.03
CA THR A 118 15.78 9.66 -5.62
C THR A 118 16.82 9.01 -4.73
N THR A 119 17.31 9.75 -3.70
CA THR A 119 18.41 9.27 -2.86
C THR A 119 18.02 8.94 -1.43
N ARG A 120 16.81 9.32 -0.98
CA ARG A 120 16.28 9.09 0.37
C ARG A 120 14.79 8.78 0.29
N GLY A 121 14.23 8.15 1.32
CA GLY A 121 12.84 7.71 1.35
C GLY A 121 12.59 6.59 0.35
N THR A 122 11.83 6.82 -0.72
CA THR A 122 11.73 5.87 -1.85
C THR A 122 12.98 6.01 -2.71
N ILE A 123 13.94 5.12 -2.48
CA ILE A 123 15.32 5.22 -2.98
C ILE A 123 15.46 4.57 -4.35
N GLY A 124 16.34 5.15 -5.22
CA GLY A 124 16.80 4.52 -6.44
C GLY A 124 15.84 4.63 -7.63
N LYS A 125 14.73 5.35 -7.51
CA LYS A 125 13.83 5.59 -8.63
C LYS A 125 14.36 6.70 -9.52
N ILE A 126 14.25 6.51 -10.84
CA ILE A 126 14.74 7.48 -11.82
C ILE A 126 13.62 7.97 -12.73
N SER A 127 13.77 9.21 -13.19
CA SER A 127 12.98 9.76 -14.29
C SER A 127 13.82 10.69 -15.16
N ARG A 128 13.51 10.78 -16.45
CA ARG A 128 14.21 11.66 -17.39
C ARG A 128 13.38 12.93 -17.59
N ILE A 129 14.02 14.09 -17.52
CA ILE A 129 13.39 15.38 -17.75
C ILE A 129 12.98 15.48 -19.22
N PRO A 130 11.69 15.75 -19.50
CA PRO A 130 11.18 15.88 -20.86
C PRO A 130 11.61 17.21 -21.50
N HIS A 131 11.41 17.33 -22.83
CA HIS A 131 11.65 18.55 -23.57
C HIS A 131 10.86 19.75 -23.02
N ILE A 132 9.58 19.53 -22.72
CA ILE A 132 8.72 20.56 -22.09
C ILE A 132 8.79 20.37 -20.58
N HIS A 133 9.46 21.30 -19.90
CA HIS A 133 9.57 21.34 -18.45
C HIS A 133 9.73 22.78 -17.97
N LYS A 134 9.45 23.01 -16.68
CA LYS A 134 9.69 24.34 -16.06
C LYS A 134 11.17 24.47 -15.66
N PRO A 135 11.75 25.69 -15.78
CA PRO A 135 13.09 25.93 -15.26
C PRO A 135 13.13 25.64 -13.75
N GLY A 136 14.23 25.12 -13.25
CA GLY A 136 14.32 24.78 -11.84
C GLY A 136 15.66 24.20 -11.43
N ILE A 137 15.77 23.85 -10.14
CA ILE A 137 16.97 23.31 -9.52
C ILE A 137 16.71 21.96 -8.87
N LEU A 138 17.79 21.24 -8.59
CA LEU A 138 17.75 19.99 -7.84
C LEU A 138 17.38 20.22 -6.38
N HIS A 139 16.51 19.36 -5.84
CA HIS A 139 16.32 19.23 -4.40
C HIS A 139 17.54 18.53 -3.74
N PRO A 140 17.86 18.80 -2.46
CA PRO A 140 18.95 18.13 -1.73
C PRO A 140 18.91 16.58 -1.73
N CYS A 141 17.72 16.00 -1.87
CA CYS A 141 17.52 14.54 -1.90
C CYS A 141 17.52 13.94 -3.32
N ILE A 142 17.98 14.69 -4.33
CA ILE A 142 18.03 14.26 -5.73
C ILE A 142 19.46 14.33 -6.22
N ILE A 143 19.86 13.33 -7.00
CA ILE A 143 21.06 13.36 -7.82
C ILE A 143 20.62 13.42 -9.28
N ARG A 144 21.26 14.29 -10.05
CA ARG A 144 21.13 14.35 -11.49
C ARG A 144 22.30 13.61 -12.13
N PHE A 145 22.05 12.85 -13.17
CA PHE A 145 23.08 12.28 -14.03
C PHE A 145 22.64 12.24 -15.50
N ARG A 146 23.60 12.06 -16.40
CA ARG A 146 23.37 11.96 -17.84
C ARG A 146 24.09 10.75 -18.39
N ILE A 147 23.37 9.91 -19.13
CA ILE A 147 23.95 8.77 -19.85
C ILE A 147 24.27 9.17 -21.30
N ASP A 148 25.14 8.40 -21.90
CA ASP A 148 25.38 8.45 -23.34
C ASP A 148 24.38 7.51 -24.02
N ASP A 149 23.36 8.07 -24.67
CA ASP A 149 22.30 7.33 -25.35
C ASP A 149 22.79 6.50 -26.53
N SER A 150 24.04 6.69 -26.96
CA SER A 150 24.70 5.79 -27.94
C SER A 150 25.25 4.52 -27.30
N LEU A 151 25.40 4.48 -25.98
CA LEU A 151 25.94 3.35 -25.23
C LEU A 151 24.85 2.58 -24.45
N TYR A 152 23.81 3.26 -24.01
CA TYR A 152 22.79 2.65 -23.19
C TYR A 152 21.37 3.21 -23.46
N ASP A 153 20.40 2.33 -23.69
CA ASP A 153 18.98 2.70 -23.89
C ASP A 153 18.35 3.11 -22.54
N TYR A 154 17.80 4.32 -22.47
CA TYR A 154 17.19 4.85 -21.25
C TYR A 154 15.99 4.00 -20.77
N ARG A 155 15.19 3.43 -21.69
CA ARG A 155 14.04 2.59 -21.30
C ARG A 155 14.50 1.37 -20.53
N LEU A 156 15.57 0.72 -20.98
CA LEU A 156 16.18 -0.41 -20.29
C LEU A 156 16.73 0.01 -18.91
N LEU A 157 17.39 1.18 -18.84
CA LEU A 157 17.85 1.73 -17.58
C LEU A 157 16.68 1.95 -16.60
N LYS A 158 15.58 2.55 -17.09
CA LYS A 158 14.39 2.81 -16.30
C LYS A 158 13.75 1.53 -15.76
N LEU A 159 13.63 0.49 -16.56
CA LEU A 159 13.14 -0.82 -16.14
C LEU A 159 13.99 -1.40 -15.00
N ILE A 160 15.32 -1.37 -15.15
CA ILE A 160 16.28 -1.88 -14.16
C ILE A 160 16.18 -1.11 -12.83
N PHE A 161 16.10 0.21 -12.88
CA PHE A 161 16.03 1.05 -11.66
C PHE A 161 14.64 1.08 -11.01
N ASN A 162 13.58 1.15 -11.82
CA ASN A 162 12.25 1.42 -11.30
C ASN A 162 11.40 0.18 -11.05
N GLN A 163 11.65 -0.91 -11.79
CA GLN A 163 10.75 -2.06 -11.83
C GLN A 163 11.45 -3.39 -11.49
N SER A 164 12.73 -3.36 -11.07
CA SER A 164 13.44 -4.54 -10.59
C SER A 164 14.19 -4.25 -9.30
N ASP A 165 14.64 -5.31 -8.64
CA ASP A 165 15.48 -5.20 -7.44
C ASP A 165 16.98 -5.20 -7.78
N PHE A 166 17.34 -5.21 -9.07
CA PHE A 166 18.72 -5.32 -9.55
C PHE A 166 19.67 -4.30 -8.92
N VAL A 167 19.24 -3.05 -8.80
CA VAL A 167 20.03 -1.95 -8.21
C VAL A 167 20.05 -2.02 -6.70
N THR A 168 18.90 -2.27 -6.08
CA THR A 168 18.77 -2.34 -4.62
C THR A 168 19.52 -3.51 -4.02
N GLU A 169 19.41 -4.69 -4.61
CA GLU A 169 20.18 -5.89 -4.19
C GLU A 169 21.68 -5.64 -4.25
N GLN A 170 22.16 -5.01 -5.32
CA GLN A 170 23.57 -4.69 -5.47
C GLN A 170 24.09 -3.71 -4.41
N ILE A 171 23.26 -2.71 -4.01
CA ILE A 171 23.63 -1.75 -2.97
C ILE A 171 23.62 -2.44 -1.61
N LEU A 172 22.58 -3.22 -1.29
CA LEU A 172 22.46 -3.96 -0.03
C LEU A 172 23.61 -4.95 0.15
N TYR A 173 23.94 -5.72 -0.88
CA TYR A 173 25.03 -6.67 -0.85
C TYR A 173 26.38 -6.01 -0.53
N LYS A 174 26.68 -4.86 -1.19
CA LYS A 174 27.93 -4.13 -0.97
C LYS A 174 28.03 -3.44 0.39
N SER A 175 26.91 -3.07 0.98
CA SER A 175 26.87 -2.37 2.28
C SER A 175 26.80 -3.32 3.48
N ASN A 176 26.58 -4.62 3.29
CA ASN A 176 26.21 -5.59 4.33
C ASN A 176 25.04 -5.08 5.23
N ALA A 177 24.15 -4.29 4.66
CA ALA A 177 23.03 -3.68 5.36
C ALA A 177 21.71 -4.38 5.01
N THR A 178 20.76 -4.33 5.91
CA THR A 178 19.39 -4.82 5.67
C THR A 178 18.51 -3.76 5.01
N THR A 179 18.91 -2.48 5.11
CA THR A 179 18.16 -1.35 4.56
C THR A 179 19.10 -0.33 3.92
N ILE A 180 18.64 0.34 2.86
CA ILE A 180 19.35 1.43 2.21
C ILE A 180 18.78 2.75 2.75
N GLU A 181 19.60 3.52 3.46
CA GLU A 181 19.16 4.82 3.97
C GLU A 181 19.39 5.95 2.96
N VAL A 182 20.50 5.90 2.21
CA VAL A 182 20.89 6.96 1.27
C VAL A 182 21.70 6.39 0.11
N ILE A 183 21.44 6.86 -1.11
CA ILE A 183 22.34 6.67 -2.25
C ILE A 183 23.27 7.87 -2.37
N TYR A 184 24.56 7.60 -2.31
CA TYR A 184 25.61 8.59 -2.54
C TYR A 184 26.09 8.58 -4.00
N ARG A 185 26.74 9.69 -4.40
CA ARG A 185 27.31 9.83 -5.77
C ARG A 185 28.21 8.67 -6.15
N ASP A 186 29.07 8.23 -5.23
CA ASP A 186 30.04 7.16 -5.52
C ASP A 186 29.37 5.79 -5.55
N THR A 187 28.31 5.57 -4.79
CA THR A 187 27.45 4.40 -4.90
C THR A 187 26.84 4.33 -6.30
N LEU A 188 26.21 5.44 -6.74
CA LEU A 188 25.59 5.53 -8.06
C LEU A 188 26.58 5.26 -9.20
N LYS A 189 27.78 5.86 -9.16
CA LYS A 189 28.82 5.66 -10.18
C LYS A 189 29.24 4.20 -10.35
N ASN A 190 29.25 3.45 -9.27
CA ASN A 190 29.75 2.09 -9.22
C ASN A 190 28.64 1.03 -9.29
N ILE A 191 27.40 1.44 -9.58
CA ILE A 191 26.33 0.49 -9.94
C ILE A 191 26.74 -0.19 -11.25
N ILE A 192 26.79 -1.52 -11.22
CA ILE A 192 27.13 -2.35 -12.37
C ILE A 192 25.83 -2.60 -13.14
N LEU A 193 25.88 -2.39 -14.46
CA LEU A 193 24.75 -2.59 -15.36
C LEU A 193 25.12 -3.61 -16.45
N PRO A 194 24.15 -4.43 -16.88
CA PRO A 194 24.31 -5.31 -18.03
C PRO A 194 24.25 -4.49 -19.32
N VAL A 195 25.27 -4.60 -20.16
CA VAL A 195 25.41 -3.83 -21.40
C VAL A 195 25.48 -4.80 -22.58
N TRP A 196 24.58 -4.60 -23.53
CA TRP A 196 24.51 -5.27 -24.83
C TRP A 196 24.83 -4.27 -25.93
N ASP A 197 24.95 -4.74 -27.17
CA ASP A 197 24.89 -3.82 -28.32
C ASP A 197 23.51 -3.09 -28.35
N MET A 198 23.46 -1.93 -28.97
CA MET A 198 22.26 -1.08 -28.95
C MET A 198 21.06 -1.73 -29.64
N GLN A 199 21.24 -2.60 -30.61
CA GLN A 199 20.13 -3.31 -31.25
C GLN A 199 19.49 -4.31 -30.28
N THR A 200 20.32 -5.07 -29.58
CA THR A 200 19.90 -6.03 -28.55
C THR A 200 19.22 -5.30 -27.37
N GLN A 201 19.82 -4.18 -26.91
CA GLN A 201 19.18 -3.37 -25.84
C GLN A 201 17.77 -2.93 -26.22
N ARG A 202 17.56 -2.43 -27.43
CA ARG A 202 16.24 -2.01 -27.92
C ARG A 202 15.25 -3.17 -28.00
N LYS A 203 15.67 -4.33 -28.51
CA LYS A 203 14.84 -5.54 -28.56
C LYS A 203 14.40 -5.97 -27.15
N ILE A 204 15.34 -5.98 -26.20
CA ILE A 204 15.02 -6.31 -24.80
C ILE A 204 14.06 -5.28 -24.21
N ALA A 205 14.30 -3.98 -24.42
CA ALA A 205 13.42 -2.92 -23.93
C ALA A 205 12.01 -3.02 -24.51
N ASP A 206 11.87 -3.19 -25.84
CA ASP A 206 10.56 -3.33 -26.51
C ASP A 206 9.77 -4.54 -25.99
N PHE A 207 10.45 -5.68 -25.81
CA PHE A 207 9.84 -6.88 -25.26
C PHE A 207 9.40 -6.68 -23.81
N LEU A 208 10.29 -6.15 -22.95
CA LEU A 208 10.00 -5.92 -21.55
C LEU A 208 8.93 -4.84 -21.35
N ASP A 209 8.95 -3.76 -22.13
CA ASP A 209 7.88 -2.73 -22.09
C ASP A 209 6.51 -3.35 -22.37
N THR A 210 6.43 -4.24 -23.38
CA THR A 210 5.20 -4.96 -23.70
C THR A 210 4.78 -5.87 -22.55
N LYS A 211 5.70 -6.73 -22.07
CA LYS A 211 5.39 -7.71 -21.02
C LYS A 211 5.10 -7.06 -19.67
N CYS A 212 5.83 -6.02 -19.28
CA CYS A 212 5.52 -5.27 -18.06
C CYS A 212 4.17 -4.57 -18.15
N SER A 213 3.80 -4.01 -19.31
CA SER A 213 2.48 -3.41 -19.51
C SER A 213 1.35 -4.44 -19.41
N GLU A 214 1.53 -5.65 -19.94
CA GLU A 214 0.58 -6.76 -19.77
C GLU A 214 0.41 -7.14 -18.29
N ILE A 215 1.52 -7.25 -17.54
CA ILE A 215 1.49 -7.55 -16.10
C ILE A 215 0.82 -6.42 -15.32
N ASP A 216 1.11 -5.17 -15.64
CA ASP A 216 0.51 -4.01 -14.97
C ASP A 216 -1.01 -3.94 -15.20
N ALA A 217 -1.47 -4.24 -16.43
CA ALA A 217 -2.88 -4.33 -16.75
C ALA A 217 -3.57 -5.46 -15.95
N LEU A 218 -2.94 -6.64 -15.85
CA LEU A 218 -3.46 -7.76 -15.04
C LEU A 218 -3.50 -7.41 -13.56
N THR A 219 -2.47 -6.74 -13.05
CA THR A 219 -2.40 -6.26 -11.66
C THR A 219 -3.55 -5.29 -11.35
N ALA A 220 -3.81 -4.34 -12.24
CA ALA A 220 -4.92 -3.39 -12.11
C ALA A 220 -6.29 -4.09 -12.15
N ASP A 221 -6.47 -5.10 -13.01
CA ASP A 221 -7.71 -5.90 -13.06
C ASP A 221 -7.93 -6.69 -11.77
N ILE A 222 -6.91 -7.36 -11.26
CA ILE A 222 -6.99 -8.10 -9.98
C ILE A 222 -7.32 -7.15 -8.82
N GLN A 223 -6.70 -5.96 -8.76
CA GLN A 223 -7.04 -4.96 -7.75
C GLN A 223 -8.50 -4.53 -7.84
N THR A 224 -9.01 -4.29 -9.04
CA THR A 224 -10.43 -3.96 -9.27
C THR A 224 -11.36 -5.08 -8.81
N GLN A 225 -10.96 -6.33 -9.00
CA GLN A 225 -11.73 -7.49 -8.51
C GLN A 225 -11.72 -7.56 -6.98
N ILE A 226 -10.62 -7.25 -6.31
CA ILE A 226 -10.55 -7.16 -4.84
C ILE A 226 -11.51 -6.08 -4.33
N ASP A 227 -11.45 -4.89 -4.89
CA ASP A 227 -12.33 -3.76 -4.51
C ASP A 227 -13.80 -4.11 -4.70
N THR A 228 -14.13 -4.82 -5.78
CA THR A 228 -15.50 -5.30 -6.08
C THR A 228 -15.96 -6.34 -5.03
N LEU A 229 -15.09 -7.27 -4.65
CA LEU A 229 -15.39 -8.26 -3.60
C LEU A 229 -15.61 -7.60 -2.23
N GLU A 230 -14.82 -6.59 -1.89
CA GLU A 230 -15.01 -5.82 -0.65
C GLU A 230 -16.35 -5.06 -0.65
N GLN A 231 -16.70 -4.42 -1.76
CA GLN A 231 -18.00 -3.76 -1.91
C GLN A 231 -19.15 -4.76 -1.85
N TYR A 232 -19.04 -5.90 -2.50
CA TYR A 232 -20.04 -6.98 -2.43
C TYR A 232 -20.21 -7.49 -1.00
N LYS A 233 -19.11 -7.76 -0.29
CA LYS A 233 -19.14 -8.15 1.13
C LYS A 233 -19.88 -7.12 1.98
N ARG A 234 -19.59 -5.83 1.78
CA ARG A 234 -20.28 -4.74 2.50
C ARG A 234 -21.78 -4.71 2.19
N SER A 235 -22.16 -4.93 0.92
CA SER A 235 -23.56 -4.94 0.49
C SER A 235 -24.34 -6.09 1.13
N ILE A 236 -23.83 -7.33 1.06
CA ILE A 236 -24.52 -8.49 1.65
C ILE A 236 -24.66 -8.40 3.16
N ILE A 237 -23.64 -7.86 3.85
CA ILE A 237 -23.74 -7.63 5.30
C ILE A 237 -24.85 -6.62 5.59
N THR A 238 -24.82 -5.47 4.91
CA THR A 238 -25.82 -4.41 5.10
C THR A 238 -27.24 -4.91 4.83
N GLU A 239 -27.44 -5.62 3.72
CA GLU A 239 -28.73 -6.17 3.34
C GLU A 239 -29.22 -7.20 4.35
N ALA A 240 -28.40 -8.15 4.76
CA ALA A 240 -28.80 -9.18 5.72
C ALA A 240 -29.16 -8.60 7.09
N VAL A 241 -28.42 -7.60 7.59
CA VAL A 241 -28.71 -7.01 8.92
C VAL A 241 -29.84 -5.99 8.90
N THR A 242 -30.29 -5.52 7.72
CA THR A 242 -31.41 -4.55 7.61
C THR A 242 -32.69 -5.20 7.10
N ARG A 243 -32.61 -6.16 6.18
CA ARG A 243 -33.76 -6.77 5.49
C ARG A 243 -33.96 -8.25 5.82
N GLY A 244 -32.96 -8.88 6.46
CA GLY A 244 -32.99 -10.32 6.71
C GLY A 244 -32.59 -11.13 5.48
N LEU A 245 -32.86 -12.44 5.52
CA LEU A 245 -32.49 -13.39 4.46
C LEU A 245 -33.66 -13.80 3.56
N ASN A 246 -34.89 -13.48 3.97
CA ASN A 246 -36.09 -13.82 3.18
C ASN A 246 -36.47 -12.61 2.31
N PRO A 247 -36.38 -12.70 0.98
CA PRO A 247 -36.73 -11.57 0.08
C PRO A 247 -38.24 -11.26 0.06
N ASP A 248 -39.07 -12.22 0.43
CA ASP A 248 -40.55 -12.11 0.38
C ASP A 248 -41.15 -11.59 1.68
N VAL A 249 -40.33 -11.15 2.65
CA VAL A 249 -40.83 -10.64 3.92
C VAL A 249 -41.49 -9.28 3.74
N GLU A 250 -42.63 -9.08 4.37
CA GLU A 250 -43.31 -7.78 4.39
C GLU A 250 -42.46 -6.75 5.15
N MET A 251 -42.26 -5.58 4.54
CA MET A 251 -41.40 -4.53 5.06
C MET A 251 -42.23 -3.38 5.62
N LYS A 252 -41.74 -2.73 6.69
CA LYS A 252 -42.26 -1.49 7.24
C LYS A 252 -41.18 -0.42 7.26
N ASP A 253 -41.60 0.85 7.31
CA ASP A 253 -40.67 1.94 7.57
C ASP A 253 -40.00 1.76 8.94
N GLY A 254 -38.69 1.72 8.96
CA GLY A 254 -37.92 1.63 10.20
C GLY A 254 -37.92 2.95 11.03
N GLY A 255 -38.50 4.03 10.52
CA GLY A 255 -38.57 5.33 11.24
C GLY A 255 -37.18 5.95 11.49
N ASN A 256 -36.17 5.54 10.76
CA ASN A 256 -34.77 5.96 10.93
C ASN A 256 -34.06 6.00 9.58
N GLN A 257 -33.43 7.14 9.28
CA GLN A 257 -32.74 7.35 8.00
C GLN A 257 -31.56 6.40 7.74
N TYR A 258 -31.03 5.74 8.77
CA TYR A 258 -29.86 4.87 8.67
C TYR A 258 -30.20 3.43 8.27
N TRP A 259 -31.40 2.95 8.66
CA TRP A 259 -31.81 1.56 8.44
C TRP A 259 -32.85 1.39 7.32
N GLY A 260 -33.52 2.51 6.94
CA GLY A 260 -34.57 2.48 5.93
C GLY A 260 -35.73 1.57 6.32
N SER A 261 -36.19 0.73 5.39
CA SER A 261 -37.25 -0.25 5.66
C SER A 261 -36.67 -1.52 6.30
N ILE A 262 -37.36 -2.03 7.31
CA ILE A 262 -37.04 -3.28 8.02
C ILE A 262 -38.23 -4.25 7.97
N PRO A 263 -38.05 -5.59 8.16
CA PRO A 263 -39.14 -6.55 8.26
C PRO A 263 -40.17 -6.17 9.30
N THR A 264 -41.46 -6.40 9.01
CA THR A 264 -42.57 -6.00 9.90
C THR A 264 -42.51 -6.62 11.29
N ASN A 265 -41.95 -7.83 11.40
CA ASN A 265 -41.74 -8.55 12.66
C ASN A 265 -40.45 -8.15 13.41
N TRP A 266 -39.65 -7.19 12.90
CA TRP A 266 -38.53 -6.62 13.64
C TRP A 266 -38.93 -5.32 14.33
N HIS A 267 -38.14 -4.93 15.34
CA HIS A 267 -38.24 -3.61 15.96
C HIS A 267 -36.89 -2.92 16.05
N LEU A 268 -36.89 -1.63 16.29
CA LEU A 268 -35.68 -0.87 16.63
C LEU A 268 -35.57 -0.76 18.13
N SER A 269 -34.34 -0.88 18.65
CA SER A 269 -34.06 -0.67 20.09
C SER A 269 -32.82 0.19 20.25
N ASP A 270 -32.84 1.08 21.23
CA ASP A 270 -31.65 1.84 21.61
C ASP A 270 -30.54 0.89 22.09
N ILE A 271 -29.30 1.21 21.75
CA ILE A 271 -28.12 0.43 22.18
C ILE A 271 -28.07 0.27 23.70
N LYS A 272 -28.44 1.29 24.48
CA LYS A 272 -28.43 1.23 25.94
C LYS A 272 -29.31 0.13 26.55
N TYR A 273 -30.35 -0.32 25.84
CA TYR A 273 -31.19 -1.43 26.29
C TYR A 273 -30.62 -2.80 25.92
N LEU A 274 -29.82 -2.87 24.86
CA LEU A 274 -29.20 -4.10 24.36
C LEU A 274 -27.85 -4.36 25.00
N PHE A 275 -27.09 -3.29 25.27
CA PHE A 275 -25.72 -3.37 25.73
C PHE A 275 -25.47 -2.65 27.06
N GLU A 276 -24.44 -3.10 27.74
CA GLU A 276 -23.86 -2.47 28.92
C GLU A 276 -22.41 -2.08 28.63
N ILE A 277 -22.07 -0.80 28.77
CA ILE A 277 -20.69 -0.34 28.72
C ILE A 277 -20.01 -0.76 30.03
N VAL A 278 -18.87 -1.42 29.91
CA VAL A 278 -18.10 -1.90 31.05
C VAL A 278 -16.71 -1.24 31.08
N LYS A 279 -16.24 -0.92 32.28
CA LYS A 279 -14.88 -0.40 32.48
C LYS A 279 -14.21 -1.15 33.61
N ARG A 280 -13.20 -1.94 33.28
CA ARG A 280 -12.53 -2.86 34.22
C ARG A 280 -11.03 -2.66 34.12
N ILE A 281 -10.48 -1.73 34.89
CA ILE A 281 -9.05 -1.38 34.84
C ILE A 281 -8.23 -2.53 35.42
N ALA A 282 -7.15 -2.90 34.74
CA ALA A 282 -6.30 -4.02 35.10
C ALA A 282 -5.51 -3.77 36.39
N GLY A 283 -5.06 -2.54 36.63
CA GLY A 283 -4.30 -2.15 37.82
C GLY A 283 -2.87 -2.69 37.88
N LYS A 284 -2.48 -3.54 36.94
CA LYS A 284 -1.14 -4.13 36.83
C LYS A 284 -0.83 -4.51 35.39
N GLU A 285 0.43 -4.73 35.09
CA GLU A 285 0.93 -5.18 33.79
C GLU A 285 0.99 -6.72 33.70
N GLY A 286 1.40 -7.23 32.53
CA GLY A 286 1.64 -8.66 32.29
C GLY A 286 0.49 -9.38 31.58
N TYR A 287 -0.45 -8.64 31.00
CA TYR A 287 -1.53 -9.17 30.16
C TYR A 287 -1.27 -8.92 28.68
N ASP A 288 -1.82 -9.78 27.83
CA ASP A 288 -1.83 -9.57 26.38
C ASP A 288 -2.54 -8.27 26.04
N ILE A 289 -1.90 -7.44 25.22
CA ILE A 289 -2.44 -6.17 24.77
C ILE A 289 -3.25 -6.41 23.50
N LEU A 290 -4.54 -6.08 23.54
CA LEU A 290 -5.44 -6.27 22.42
C LEU A 290 -5.60 -4.97 21.62
N SER A 291 -5.38 -5.06 20.32
CA SER A 291 -5.67 -4.00 19.34
C SER A 291 -6.92 -4.33 18.53
N VAL A 292 -7.72 -3.30 18.26
CA VAL A 292 -8.91 -3.40 17.38
C VAL A 292 -8.52 -2.92 16.00
N THR A 293 -8.61 -3.80 15.01
CA THR A 293 -8.28 -3.52 13.61
C THR A 293 -9.46 -3.90 12.72
N GLN A 294 -9.47 -3.43 11.47
CA GLN A 294 -10.47 -3.84 10.47
C GLN A 294 -10.42 -5.36 10.16
N LYS A 295 -9.32 -6.02 10.53
CA LYS A 295 -9.15 -7.49 10.43
C LYS A 295 -9.53 -8.21 11.75
N GLY A 296 -10.18 -7.51 12.69
CA GLY A 296 -10.60 -8.03 13.99
C GLY A 296 -9.69 -7.64 15.15
N ILE A 297 -9.98 -8.23 16.33
CA ILE A 297 -9.19 -8.04 17.54
C ILE A 297 -7.98 -8.98 17.51
N LYS A 298 -6.78 -8.42 17.73
CA LYS A 298 -5.49 -9.14 17.71
C LYS A 298 -4.68 -8.81 18.95
N ILE A 299 -3.81 -9.75 19.34
CA ILE A 299 -2.72 -9.47 20.28
C ILE A 299 -1.73 -8.55 19.56
N LYS A 300 -1.42 -7.40 20.18
CA LYS A 300 -0.45 -6.45 19.67
C LYS A 300 0.96 -6.94 19.95
N ASP A 301 1.78 -7.03 18.90
CA ASP A 301 3.22 -7.20 19.09
C ASP A 301 3.83 -5.87 19.56
N ILE A 302 4.37 -5.88 20.77
CA ILE A 302 5.02 -4.73 21.40
C ILE A 302 6.55 -4.77 21.28
N SER A 303 7.12 -5.84 20.73
CA SER A 303 8.57 -6.01 20.60
C SER A 303 9.20 -5.10 19.54
N ASN A 304 8.44 -4.75 18.51
CA ASN A 304 8.94 -4.02 17.34
C ASN A 304 8.81 -2.49 17.42
N ASN A 305 8.34 -1.95 18.57
CA ASN A 305 8.08 -0.50 18.74
C ASN A 305 7.22 0.15 17.63
N GLU A 306 6.48 -0.64 16.86
CA GLU A 306 5.60 -0.12 15.82
C GLU A 306 4.28 0.40 16.43
N GLY A 307 3.94 1.64 16.09
CA GLY A 307 2.73 2.32 16.56
C GLY A 307 2.89 2.98 17.93
N GLN A 308 1.77 3.46 18.51
CA GLN A 308 1.78 4.10 19.83
C GLN A 308 2.08 3.06 20.91
N VAL A 309 3.23 3.18 21.55
CA VAL A 309 3.62 2.42 22.74
C VAL A 309 3.29 3.28 23.96
N ALA A 310 2.56 2.72 24.93
CA ALA A 310 2.28 3.41 26.18
C ALA A 310 3.45 3.19 27.16
N GLU A 311 3.73 4.18 28.00
CA GLU A 311 4.73 4.06 29.07
C GLU A 311 4.38 2.97 30.09
N SER A 312 3.08 2.73 30.32
CA SER A 312 2.57 1.67 31.19
C SER A 312 1.21 1.18 30.70
N TYR A 313 0.99 -0.11 30.79
CA TYR A 313 -0.28 -0.77 30.47
C TYR A 313 -1.15 -1.06 31.70
N ALA A 314 -0.75 -0.67 32.89
CA ALA A 314 -1.50 -0.88 34.14
C ALA A 314 -2.89 -0.20 34.11
N ASN A 315 -3.01 0.92 33.40
CA ASN A 315 -4.26 1.64 33.25
C ASN A 315 -5.18 1.09 32.13
N TYR A 316 -4.76 0.03 31.44
CA TYR A 316 -5.56 -0.62 30.43
C TYR A 316 -6.74 -1.35 31.06
N GLN A 317 -7.77 -1.61 30.29
CA GLN A 317 -9.01 -2.24 30.75
C GLN A 317 -9.13 -3.67 30.24
N PHE A 318 -9.65 -4.56 31.08
CA PHE A 318 -9.88 -5.94 30.73
C PHE A 318 -10.94 -6.10 29.63
N VAL A 319 -10.66 -7.03 28.73
CA VAL A 319 -11.54 -7.55 27.69
C VAL A 319 -11.65 -9.05 27.88
N TYR A 320 -12.85 -9.56 27.93
CA TYR A 320 -13.13 -11.00 28.02
C TYR A 320 -13.74 -11.50 26.70
N PRO A 321 -13.65 -12.81 26.42
CA PRO A 321 -14.43 -13.39 25.32
C PRO A 321 -15.91 -13.05 25.42
N GLY A 322 -16.49 -12.55 24.30
CA GLY A 322 -17.86 -12.04 24.23
C GLY A 322 -18.02 -10.54 24.52
N ASP A 323 -16.98 -9.85 24.99
CA ASP A 323 -16.99 -8.39 25.05
C ASP A 323 -16.78 -7.79 23.65
N PHE A 324 -17.49 -6.73 23.34
CA PHE A 324 -17.26 -5.88 22.19
C PHE A 324 -16.23 -4.81 22.52
N VAL A 325 -15.29 -4.58 21.62
CA VAL A 325 -14.29 -3.52 21.76
C VAL A 325 -14.38 -2.59 20.56
N MET A 326 -14.52 -1.30 20.83
CA MET A 326 -14.74 -0.27 19.82
C MET A 326 -13.73 0.86 19.95
N ASN A 327 -13.02 1.17 18.86
CA ASN A 327 -12.26 2.41 18.76
C ASN A 327 -13.19 3.57 18.40
N HIS A 328 -13.85 4.13 19.40
CA HIS A 328 -14.79 5.24 19.22
C HIS A 328 -14.12 6.62 19.10
N MET A 329 -12.79 6.66 19.15
CA MET A 329 -11.98 7.88 19.03
C MET A 329 -11.62 8.21 17.57
N ASP A 330 -11.71 7.22 16.70
CA ASP A 330 -11.47 7.35 15.27
C ASP A 330 -12.57 6.61 14.52
N LEU A 331 -13.50 7.39 13.96
CA LEU A 331 -14.65 6.84 13.25
C LEU A 331 -14.42 6.69 11.74
N LEU A 332 -13.23 7.07 11.24
CA LEU A 332 -12.84 6.89 9.83
C LEU A 332 -12.11 5.58 9.61
N THR A 333 -11.06 5.34 10.42
CA THR A 333 -10.19 4.18 10.29
C THR A 333 -10.31 3.19 11.44
N GLY A 334 -11.02 3.57 12.51
CA GLY A 334 -11.32 2.71 13.65
C GLY A 334 -12.28 1.58 13.31
N TRP A 335 -12.44 0.66 14.25
CA TRP A 335 -13.28 -0.53 14.08
C TRP A 335 -13.94 -0.96 15.38
N VAL A 336 -14.89 -1.89 15.26
CA VAL A 336 -15.53 -2.60 16.38
C VAL A 336 -15.54 -4.10 16.07
N ASP A 337 -15.26 -4.89 17.09
CA ASP A 337 -15.37 -6.35 16.99
C ASP A 337 -15.74 -6.98 18.33
N CYS A 338 -16.23 -8.22 18.30
CA CYS A 338 -16.51 -9.03 19.47
C CYS A 338 -15.27 -9.92 19.77
N SER A 339 -14.71 -9.77 20.96
CA SER A 339 -13.48 -10.48 21.33
C SER A 339 -13.70 -11.97 21.54
N LYS A 340 -12.80 -12.78 20.98
CA LYS A 340 -12.61 -14.20 21.31
C LYS A 340 -11.45 -14.42 22.27
N LEU A 341 -10.72 -13.33 22.58
CA LEU A 341 -9.49 -13.35 23.37
C LEU A 341 -9.71 -12.70 24.72
N PHE A 342 -8.95 -13.15 25.71
CA PHE A 342 -8.78 -12.46 26.98
C PHE A 342 -7.52 -11.61 26.93
N GLY A 343 -7.60 -10.37 27.46
CA GLY A 343 -6.45 -9.47 27.52
C GLY A 343 -6.87 -8.08 27.99
N VAL A 344 -6.05 -7.09 27.67
CA VAL A 344 -6.32 -5.68 28.01
C VAL A 344 -6.27 -4.81 26.77
N THR A 345 -7.08 -3.76 26.74
CA THR A 345 -7.10 -2.78 25.64
C THR A 345 -6.99 -1.36 26.19
N SER A 346 -6.74 -0.39 25.29
CA SER A 346 -6.64 1.03 25.66
C SER A 346 -7.82 1.49 26.53
N PRO A 347 -7.58 2.28 27.57
CA PRO A 347 -8.63 2.87 28.39
C PRO A 347 -9.50 3.86 27.61
N ASP A 348 -9.02 4.33 26.44
CA ASP A 348 -9.74 5.20 25.53
C ASP A 348 -10.68 4.46 24.59
N TYR A 349 -10.60 3.12 24.52
CA TYR A 349 -11.55 2.34 23.75
C TYR A 349 -12.82 2.08 24.55
N ARG A 350 -13.93 1.86 23.88
CA ARG A 350 -15.19 1.48 24.54
C ARG A 350 -15.29 -0.03 24.56
N VAL A 351 -15.39 -0.60 25.79
CA VAL A 351 -15.69 -2.01 26.00
C VAL A 351 -17.16 -2.11 26.45
N PHE A 352 -17.93 -2.99 25.81
CA PHE A 352 -19.34 -3.18 26.13
C PHE A 352 -19.75 -4.62 25.85
N ARG A 353 -20.85 -5.08 26.46
CA ARG A 353 -21.33 -6.45 26.34
C ARG A 353 -22.84 -6.48 26.20
N LEU A 354 -23.37 -7.55 25.61
CA LEU A 354 -24.82 -7.79 25.58
C LEU A 354 -25.38 -8.00 27.00
N ARG A 355 -26.52 -7.40 27.27
CA ARG A 355 -27.26 -7.58 28.53
C ARG A 355 -27.95 -8.93 28.58
N ASP A 356 -28.60 -9.33 27.49
CA ASP A 356 -29.24 -10.63 27.32
C ASP A 356 -28.33 -11.57 26.54
N LYS A 357 -27.96 -12.67 27.19
CA LYS A 357 -27.08 -13.71 26.63
C LYS A 357 -27.76 -14.58 25.55
N ASN A 358 -29.09 -14.49 25.41
CA ASN A 358 -29.81 -15.18 24.36
C ASN A 358 -29.61 -14.53 22.98
N ASN A 359 -29.23 -13.24 22.97
CA ASN A 359 -28.95 -12.54 21.72
C ASN A 359 -27.64 -13.00 21.08
N SER A 360 -27.61 -13.06 19.75
CA SER A 360 -26.46 -13.49 18.98
C SER A 360 -25.35 -12.46 18.97
N LEU A 361 -24.18 -12.79 19.56
CA LEU A 361 -22.98 -11.97 19.53
C LEU A 361 -22.55 -11.67 18.08
N ASN A 362 -22.61 -12.65 17.19
CA ASN A 362 -22.19 -12.50 15.81
C ASN A 362 -23.14 -11.60 15.01
N TYR A 363 -24.45 -11.67 15.23
CA TYR A 363 -25.39 -10.76 14.60
C TYR A 363 -25.07 -9.30 14.99
N TYR A 364 -24.91 -9.03 16.29
CA TYR A 364 -24.61 -7.67 16.75
C TYR A 364 -23.21 -7.21 16.38
N LYS A 365 -22.24 -8.13 16.20
CA LYS A 365 -20.96 -7.81 15.61
C LYS A 365 -21.16 -7.20 14.20
N TYR A 366 -21.95 -7.84 13.35
CA TYR A 366 -22.22 -7.35 12.00
C TYR A 366 -22.99 -6.02 12.01
N ILE A 367 -23.96 -5.84 12.90
CA ILE A 367 -24.68 -4.56 13.07
C ILE A 367 -23.68 -3.44 13.40
N MET A 368 -22.82 -3.64 14.40
CA MET A 368 -21.84 -2.62 14.80
C MET A 368 -20.81 -2.33 13.69
N GLN A 369 -20.35 -3.37 12.99
CA GLN A 369 -19.44 -3.22 11.85
C GLN A 369 -20.11 -2.48 10.69
N THR A 370 -21.39 -2.73 10.41
CA THR A 370 -22.17 -1.97 9.42
C THR A 370 -22.19 -0.48 9.72
N CYS A 371 -22.27 -0.11 11.00
CA CYS A 371 -22.24 1.30 11.39
C CYS A 371 -20.91 1.99 11.08
N TYR A 372 -19.78 1.27 11.08
CA TYR A 372 -18.49 1.78 10.60
C TYR A 372 -18.42 1.78 9.07
N MET A 373 -18.69 0.65 8.44
CA MET A 373 -18.59 0.47 6.99
C MET A 373 -19.43 1.49 6.22
N ASN A 374 -20.64 1.79 6.71
CA ASN A 374 -21.58 2.73 6.10
C ASN A 374 -21.44 4.15 6.65
N ARG A 375 -20.38 4.44 7.43
CA ARG A 375 -20.12 5.76 8.03
C ARG A 375 -21.27 6.31 8.88
N ILE A 376 -22.13 5.44 9.42
CA ILE A 376 -23.25 5.83 10.28
C ILE A 376 -22.71 6.49 11.55
N PHE A 377 -21.79 5.83 12.25
CA PHE A 377 -21.17 6.40 13.44
C PHE A 377 -20.37 7.66 13.15
N TYR A 378 -19.79 7.77 11.94
CA TYR A 378 -19.11 8.98 11.51
C TYR A 378 -20.06 10.19 11.45
N SER A 379 -21.27 10.00 10.92
CA SER A 379 -22.29 11.09 10.86
C SER A 379 -22.77 11.54 12.23
N LEU A 380 -22.64 10.69 13.26
CA LEU A 380 -23.00 10.98 14.65
C LEU A 380 -21.82 11.49 15.49
N GLY A 381 -20.63 11.51 14.90
CA GLY A 381 -19.41 11.92 15.57
C GLY A 381 -19.33 13.42 15.80
N GLN A 382 -18.49 13.80 16.75
CA GLN A 382 -18.14 15.18 17.04
C GLN A 382 -16.61 15.30 17.10
N GLY A 383 -16.04 16.32 16.44
CA GLY A 383 -14.62 16.57 16.41
C GLY A 383 -14.28 18.04 16.56
N VAL A 384 -13.07 18.35 17.00
CA VAL A 384 -12.52 19.68 17.09
C VAL A 384 -11.42 19.80 16.05
N SER A 385 -11.66 20.62 15.00
CA SER A 385 -10.71 21.04 13.95
C SER A 385 -10.28 20.01 12.90
N ASN A 386 -9.68 20.49 11.82
CA ASN A 386 -9.27 19.76 10.60
C ASN A 386 -8.25 18.62 10.80
N LEU A 387 -7.73 18.42 12.02
CA LEU A 387 -6.82 17.34 12.41
C LEU A 387 -7.27 16.62 13.69
N GLY A 388 -8.46 16.96 14.23
CA GLY A 388 -9.02 16.37 15.45
C GLY A 388 -9.62 14.99 15.17
N ARG A 389 -9.46 14.09 16.14
CA ARG A 389 -10.07 12.75 16.10
C ARG A 389 -11.59 12.89 16.16
N TRP A 390 -12.29 12.27 15.20
CA TRP A 390 -13.74 12.28 15.09
C TRP A 390 -14.33 11.23 16.02
N ARG A 391 -14.84 11.67 17.17
CA ARG A 391 -15.23 10.81 18.31
C ARG A 391 -16.74 10.60 18.38
N LEU A 392 -17.19 9.38 18.66
CA LEU A 392 -18.57 9.07 19.01
C LEU A 392 -18.80 9.24 20.51
N GLN A 393 -19.63 10.21 20.88
CA GLN A 393 -20.00 10.45 22.29
C GLN A 393 -20.81 9.27 22.85
N THR A 394 -20.72 9.05 24.19
CA THR A 394 -21.44 7.96 24.85
C THR A 394 -22.96 8.14 24.76
N SER A 395 -23.46 9.38 24.86
CA SER A 395 -24.86 9.66 24.68
C SER A 395 -25.39 9.33 23.29
N SER A 396 -24.64 9.72 22.24
CA SER A 396 -24.99 9.39 20.85
C SER A 396 -24.95 7.87 20.60
N PHE A 397 -23.95 7.16 21.14
CA PHE A 397 -23.89 5.71 21.08
C PHE A 397 -25.08 5.06 21.79
N ASN A 398 -25.38 5.44 23.04
CA ASN A 398 -26.41 4.82 23.86
C ASN A 398 -27.83 5.02 23.29
N ASN A 399 -28.11 6.16 22.68
CA ASN A 399 -29.40 6.49 22.11
C ASN A 399 -29.53 6.17 20.61
N PHE A 400 -28.51 5.55 20.04
CA PHE A 400 -28.59 5.08 18.67
C PHE A 400 -29.41 3.80 18.60
N MET A 401 -30.41 3.77 17.71
CA MET A 401 -31.30 2.62 17.54
C MET A 401 -30.75 1.65 16.49
N VAL A 402 -30.82 0.35 16.78
CA VAL A 402 -30.40 -0.73 15.88
C VAL A 402 -31.55 -1.74 15.67
N PRO A 403 -31.58 -2.43 14.51
CA PRO A 403 -32.56 -3.47 14.22
C PRO A 403 -32.41 -4.67 15.17
N VAL A 404 -33.54 -5.18 15.65
CA VAL A 404 -33.64 -6.33 16.54
C VAL A 404 -34.59 -7.34 15.95
N PRO A 405 -34.12 -8.34 15.22
CA PRO A 405 -34.92 -9.49 14.80
C PRO A 405 -35.16 -10.48 15.94
N PRO A 406 -36.10 -11.44 15.79
CA PRO A 406 -36.19 -12.59 16.66
C PRO A 406 -34.86 -13.38 16.74
N VAL A 407 -34.58 -14.01 17.90
CA VAL A 407 -33.27 -14.63 18.17
C VAL A 407 -32.89 -15.67 17.11
N GLU A 408 -33.84 -16.49 16.65
CA GLU A 408 -33.62 -17.50 15.62
C GLU A 408 -33.20 -16.87 14.27
N VAL A 409 -33.73 -15.67 14.00
CA VAL A 409 -33.37 -14.91 12.78
C VAL A 409 -31.98 -14.30 12.95
N GLN A 410 -31.64 -13.82 14.15
CA GLN A 410 -30.28 -13.33 14.43
C GLN A 410 -29.23 -14.42 14.16
N GLU A 411 -29.45 -15.64 14.66
CA GLU A 411 -28.54 -16.78 14.47
C GLU A 411 -28.45 -17.20 13.00
N SER A 412 -29.58 -17.21 12.29
CA SER A 412 -29.63 -17.53 10.87
C SER A 412 -28.82 -16.51 10.03
N ILE A 413 -28.99 -15.22 10.31
CA ILE A 413 -28.24 -14.14 9.65
C ILE A 413 -26.75 -14.26 9.98
N ALA A 414 -26.41 -14.46 11.25
CA ALA A 414 -25.02 -14.59 11.69
C ALA A 414 -24.32 -15.76 11.00
N THR A 415 -24.97 -16.93 10.95
CA THR A 415 -24.44 -18.14 10.29
C THR A 415 -24.23 -17.93 8.79
N TYR A 416 -25.21 -17.32 8.13
CA TYR A 416 -25.13 -16.98 6.71
C TYR A 416 -23.95 -16.04 6.44
N LEU A 417 -23.84 -14.95 7.22
CA LEU A 417 -22.80 -13.96 7.03
C LEU A 417 -21.42 -14.50 7.38
N ASP A 418 -21.27 -15.29 8.45
CA ASP A 418 -19.98 -15.92 8.79
C ASP A 418 -19.49 -16.82 7.65
N LYS A 419 -20.38 -17.61 7.03
CA LYS A 419 -20.05 -18.42 5.87
C LYS A 419 -19.68 -17.58 4.66
N LYS A 420 -20.52 -16.60 4.28
CA LYS A 420 -20.30 -15.75 3.10
C LYS A 420 -19.05 -14.87 3.22
N CYS A 421 -18.85 -14.26 4.38
CA CYS A 421 -17.65 -13.45 4.61
C CYS A 421 -16.38 -14.31 4.59
N THR A 422 -16.43 -15.54 5.10
CA THR A 422 -15.28 -16.47 5.02
C THR A 422 -14.96 -16.83 3.56
N GLU A 423 -15.98 -17.15 2.75
CA GLU A 423 -15.81 -17.44 1.32
C GLU A 423 -15.19 -16.24 0.57
N ILE A 424 -15.73 -15.03 0.80
CA ILE A 424 -15.25 -13.80 0.13
C ILE A 424 -13.83 -13.45 0.59
N ASN A 425 -13.54 -13.53 1.89
CA ASN A 425 -12.20 -13.27 2.40
C ASN A 425 -11.17 -14.23 1.80
N ALA A 426 -11.49 -15.52 1.69
CA ALA A 426 -10.59 -16.49 1.04
C ALA A 426 -10.31 -16.11 -0.44
N CYS A 427 -11.32 -15.62 -1.17
CA CYS A 427 -11.13 -15.12 -2.54
C CYS A 427 -10.24 -13.86 -2.57
N ILE A 428 -10.42 -12.94 -1.63
CA ILE A 428 -9.59 -11.72 -1.54
C ILE A 428 -8.14 -12.09 -1.21
N ASP A 429 -7.92 -12.95 -0.22
CA ASP A 429 -6.58 -13.42 0.17
C ASP A 429 -5.86 -14.13 -0.99
N ASP A 430 -6.60 -14.92 -1.79
CA ASP A 430 -6.05 -15.57 -2.98
C ASP A 430 -5.61 -14.55 -4.03
N LYS A 431 -6.44 -13.53 -4.28
CA LYS A 431 -6.10 -12.45 -5.22
C LYS A 431 -4.93 -11.59 -4.75
N GLN A 432 -4.81 -11.33 -3.45
CA GLN A 432 -3.66 -10.63 -2.88
C GLN A 432 -2.36 -11.41 -3.10
N ARG A 433 -2.39 -12.74 -2.90
CA ARG A 433 -1.23 -13.60 -3.24
C ARG A 433 -0.90 -13.57 -4.74
N GLN A 434 -1.91 -13.50 -5.61
CA GLN A 434 -1.67 -13.36 -7.05
C GLN A 434 -0.94 -12.05 -7.38
N LEU A 435 -1.29 -10.93 -6.72
CA LEU A 435 -0.58 -9.65 -6.87
C LEU A 435 0.89 -9.75 -6.44
N GLU A 436 1.15 -10.38 -5.30
CA GLU A 436 2.52 -10.61 -4.81
C GLU A 436 3.35 -11.43 -5.80
N VAL A 437 2.77 -12.52 -6.33
CA VAL A 437 3.43 -13.37 -7.33
C VAL A 437 3.70 -12.61 -8.63
N LEU A 438 2.76 -11.78 -9.10
CA LEU A 438 2.94 -10.98 -10.31
C LEU A 438 4.05 -9.93 -10.15
N GLU A 439 4.15 -9.30 -8.99
CA GLU A 439 5.22 -8.35 -8.69
C GLU A 439 6.60 -9.04 -8.72
N GLU A 440 6.74 -10.17 -8.04
CA GLU A 440 7.99 -10.94 -8.04
C GLU A 440 8.32 -11.49 -9.43
N TYR A 441 7.32 -11.95 -10.18
CA TYR A 441 7.49 -12.39 -11.56
C TYR A 441 8.00 -11.25 -12.46
N LYS A 442 7.43 -10.05 -12.35
CA LYS A 442 7.86 -8.88 -13.11
C LYS A 442 9.33 -8.54 -12.85
N LYS A 443 9.75 -8.54 -11.59
CA LYS A 443 11.15 -8.30 -11.20
C LYS A 443 12.10 -9.36 -11.75
N SER A 444 11.73 -10.63 -11.63
CA SER A 444 12.49 -11.76 -12.16
C SER A 444 12.61 -11.69 -13.68
N LEU A 445 11.50 -11.42 -14.38
CA LEU A 445 11.45 -11.27 -15.83
C LEU A 445 12.47 -10.22 -16.30
N ILE A 446 12.46 -9.04 -15.71
CA ILE A 446 13.40 -7.98 -16.07
C ILE A 446 14.85 -8.47 -15.85
N CYS A 447 15.15 -9.04 -14.69
CA CYS A 447 16.48 -9.54 -14.37
C CYS A 447 16.96 -10.61 -15.39
N GLU A 448 16.12 -11.57 -15.72
CA GLU A 448 16.44 -12.68 -16.62
C GLU A 448 16.79 -12.21 -18.05
N TYR A 449 16.00 -11.27 -18.59
CA TYR A 449 16.23 -10.77 -19.96
C TYR A 449 17.40 -9.77 -20.02
N VAL A 450 17.55 -8.89 -19.05
CA VAL A 450 18.66 -7.91 -19.06
C VAL A 450 20.02 -8.60 -18.86
N THR A 451 20.06 -9.70 -18.12
CA THR A 451 21.28 -10.49 -17.89
C THR A 451 21.50 -11.60 -18.93
N GLY A 452 20.53 -11.80 -19.82
CA GLY A 452 20.58 -12.81 -20.88
C GLY A 452 20.40 -14.24 -20.37
N LYS A 453 19.87 -14.44 -19.18
CA LYS A 453 19.45 -15.77 -18.69
C LYS A 453 18.32 -16.33 -19.54
N LYS A 454 17.52 -15.42 -20.15
CA LYS A 454 16.54 -15.75 -21.19
C LYS A 454 16.77 -14.90 -22.44
N GLU A 455 16.42 -15.45 -23.58
CA GLU A 455 16.49 -14.77 -24.87
C GLU A 455 15.13 -14.20 -25.26
N VAL A 456 15.13 -12.98 -25.85
CA VAL A 456 13.90 -12.41 -26.42
C VAL A 456 13.47 -13.32 -27.58
N PRO A 457 12.24 -13.87 -27.56
CA PRO A 457 11.76 -14.73 -28.63
C PRO A 457 11.89 -14.07 -30.01
N ALA A 458 12.26 -14.83 -31.02
CA ALA A 458 12.19 -14.35 -32.38
C ALA A 458 10.74 -14.13 -32.76
N ILE A 459 10.40 -12.89 -33.20
CA ILE A 459 9.06 -12.53 -33.68
C ILE A 459 8.84 -13.10 -35.05
#